data_1fb8eda46ef6d08c654502af69723133
#
_entry.id   1fb8eda46ef6d08c654502af69723133
#
_cell.length_a   1.000
_cell.length_b   1.000
_cell.length_c   1.000
_cell.angle_alpha   90.00
_cell.angle_beta   90.00
_cell.angle_gamma   90.00
#
_symmetry.space_group_name_H-M   'P 1'
#
loop_
_entity.id
_entity.type
_entity.pdbx_description
1 polymer ?
#
loop_
_entity_poly.entity_id
_entity_poly.type
_entity_poly.pdbx_seq_one_letter_code
_entity_poly.pdbx_strand_id
1 'polypeptide(L)'
;AFVSTDLQVNKPLRMKKLREYHEVLIGGSRYIELKGRKISLEELSTYPWISLTSEALTRKFLNNYFADHGLQFLPDMELATTDLILPAVRHNLGIGFVPEEFAEEEKKAENVFEIEVEEKLPTRNIILIYDTEYPQSIASKEFQKFLSSQKN
;
A
#
# COMPACT_ATOMS: atom_id res chain seq x y z
N ALA A 1 -7.27 14.41 -15.97
CA ALA A 1 -6.16 13.65 -15.40
C ALA A 1 -6.44 13.32 -13.94
N PHE A 2 -5.95 12.20 -13.48
CA PHE A 2 -5.99 11.80 -12.07
C PHE A 2 -4.79 10.94 -11.69
N VAL A 3 -4.48 10.88 -10.40
CA VAL A 3 -3.38 10.06 -9.85
C VAL A 3 -3.97 8.81 -9.22
N SER A 4 -3.35 7.66 -9.46
CA SER A 4 -3.77 6.36 -8.92
C SER A 4 -2.55 5.47 -8.67
N THR A 5 -2.80 4.25 -8.23
CA THR A 5 -1.77 3.21 -8.03
C THR A 5 -2.10 1.97 -8.85
N ASP A 6 -1.10 1.43 -9.55
CA ASP A 6 -1.13 0.10 -10.21
C ASP A 6 -2.35 -0.21 -11.10
N LEU A 7 -3.07 0.81 -11.54
CA LEU A 7 -4.23 0.65 -12.41
C LEU A 7 -3.77 0.47 -13.86
N GLN A 8 -4.32 -0.54 -14.54
CA GLN A 8 -4.16 -0.71 -15.98
C GLN A 8 -5.23 0.09 -16.72
N VAL A 9 -4.83 0.77 -17.77
CA VAL A 9 -5.73 1.58 -18.58
C VAL A 9 -5.62 1.21 -20.06
N ASN A 10 -6.76 1.33 -20.76
CA ASN A 10 -6.85 1.13 -22.21
C ASN A 10 -7.06 2.49 -22.91
N LYS A 11 -6.81 2.52 -24.22
CA LYS A 11 -7.13 3.70 -25.04
C LYS A 11 -8.60 4.12 -24.86
N PRO A 12 -8.92 5.44 -24.82
CA PRO A 12 -8.03 6.58 -25.10
C PRO A 12 -7.18 7.06 -23.93
N LEU A 13 -7.25 6.38 -22.78
CA LEU A 13 -6.48 6.74 -21.60
C LEU A 13 -5.01 6.36 -21.77
N ARG A 14 -4.13 7.20 -21.25
CA ARG A 14 -2.71 6.93 -21.14
C ARG A 14 -2.25 7.06 -19.69
N MET A 15 -1.22 6.31 -19.35
CA MET A 15 -0.62 6.38 -18.02
C MET A 15 0.85 6.77 -18.11
N LYS A 16 1.31 7.50 -17.09
CA LYS A 16 2.71 7.85 -16.87
C LYS A 16 3.08 7.48 -15.44
N LYS A 17 4.11 6.65 -15.28
CA LYS A 17 4.67 6.35 -13.96
C LYS A 17 5.30 7.62 -13.38
N LEU A 18 4.92 7.94 -12.15
CA LEU A 18 5.47 9.06 -11.38
C LEU A 18 6.61 8.60 -10.48
N ARG A 19 6.35 7.63 -9.62
CA ARG A 19 7.37 7.03 -8.74
C ARG A 19 7.00 5.62 -8.31
N GLU A 20 7.97 4.90 -7.79
CA GLU A 20 7.78 3.64 -7.07
C GLU A 20 7.61 3.90 -5.58
N TYR A 21 6.94 2.97 -4.90
CA TYR A 21 6.89 2.90 -3.45
C TYR A 21 6.75 1.45 -2.98
N HIS A 22 7.04 1.23 -1.72
CA HIS A 22 6.98 -0.08 -1.10
C HIS A 22 5.92 -0.07 0.01
N GLU A 23 5.22 -1.19 0.12
CA GLU A 23 4.42 -1.49 1.31
C GLU A 23 5.30 -2.25 2.30
N VAL A 24 5.14 -1.96 3.57
CA VAL A 24 5.78 -2.69 4.68
C VAL A 24 4.71 -3.23 5.62
N LEU A 25 4.96 -4.42 6.16
CA LEU A 25 4.11 -4.99 7.19
C LEU A 25 4.55 -4.44 8.55
N ILE A 26 3.61 -3.94 9.32
CA ILE A 26 3.85 -3.37 10.64
C ILE A 26 3.03 -4.08 11.72
N GLY A 27 3.60 -4.13 12.92
CA GLY A 27 2.96 -4.62 14.13
C GLY A 27 3.21 -3.70 15.31
N GLY A 28 2.27 -3.67 16.24
CA GLY A 28 2.40 -2.97 17.51
C GLY A 28 3.03 -3.85 18.60
N SER A 29 3.20 -3.29 19.80
CA SER A 29 3.90 -3.91 20.93
C SER A 29 3.36 -5.28 21.36
N ARG A 30 2.07 -5.54 21.12
CA ARG A 30 1.44 -6.84 21.41
C ARG A 30 2.04 -7.98 20.59
N TYR A 31 2.59 -7.68 19.42
CA TYR A 31 3.13 -8.67 18.48
C TYR A 31 4.66 -8.66 18.44
N ILE A 32 5.30 -8.28 19.55
CA ILE A 32 6.76 -8.10 19.65
C ILE A 32 7.56 -9.38 19.32
N GLU A 33 6.96 -10.57 19.47
CA GLU A 33 7.57 -11.84 19.08
C GLU A 33 7.84 -11.96 17.59
N LEU A 34 7.20 -11.15 16.76
CA LEU A 34 7.43 -11.10 15.32
C LEU A 34 8.63 -10.22 14.92
N LYS A 35 9.16 -9.43 15.87
CA LYS A 35 10.25 -8.50 15.59
C LYS A 35 11.59 -9.22 15.40
N GLY A 36 12.35 -8.84 14.39
CA GLY A 36 13.74 -9.26 14.21
C GLY A 36 13.94 -10.64 13.62
N ARG A 37 12.90 -11.27 13.07
CA ARG A 37 13.00 -12.53 12.32
C ARG A 37 12.17 -12.47 11.05
N LYS A 38 12.55 -13.25 10.02
CA LYS A 38 11.75 -13.46 8.83
C LYS A 38 10.66 -14.46 9.08
N ILE A 39 9.45 -14.13 8.66
CA ILE A 39 8.23 -14.91 8.95
C ILE A 39 7.49 -15.16 7.64
N SER A 40 7.05 -16.39 7.43
CA SER A 40 6.27 -16.75 6.24
C SER A 40 4.85 -16.19 6.31
N LEU A 41 4.25 -15.91 5.14
CA LEU A 41 2.83 -15.53 5.06
C LEU A 41 1.91 -16.58 5.68
N GLU A 42 2.27 -17.86 5.59
CA GLU A 42 1.49 -18.95 6.19
C GLU A 42 1.45 -18.82 7.71
N GLU A 43 2.59 -18.56 8.36
CA GLU A 43 2.64 -18.30 9.81
C GLU A 43 1.86 -17.04 10.17
N LEU A 44 2.01 -15.96 9.39
CA LEU A 44 1.32 -14.70 9.61
C LEU A 44 -0.20 -14.79 9.40
N SER A 45 -0.69 -15.78 8.65
CA SER A 45 -2.13 -15.97 8.45
C SER A 45 -2.90 -16.33 9.72
N THR A 46 -2.20 -16.71 10.78
CA THR A 46 -2.78 -16.98 12.11
C THR A 46 -2.99 -15.72 12.96
N TYR A 47 -2.45 -14.60 12.56
CA TYR A 47 -2.57 -13.30 13.24
C TYR A 47 -3.78 -12.51 12.75
N PRO A 48 -4.33 -11.59 13.58
CA PRO A 48 -5.39 -10.72 13.13
C PRO A 48 -4.86 -9.69 12.12
N TRP A 49 -5.49 -9.62 10.96
CA TRP A 49 -5.12 -8.71 9.88
C TRP A 49 -6.02 -7.49 9.82
N ILE A 50 -5.41 -6.34 9.60
CA ILE A 50 -6.07 -5.07 9.29
C ILE A 50 -5.79 -4.71 7.84
N SER A 51 -6.82 -4.40 7.06
CA SER A 51 -6.67 -3.99 5.67
C SER A 51 -7.76 -3.01 5.25
N LEU A 52 -7.69 -2.57 4.01
CA LEU A 52 -8.76 -1.79 3.39
C LEU A 52 -9.91 -2.68 2.94
N THR A 53 -11.05 -2.06 2.68
CA THR A 53 -12.23 -2.73 2.10
C THR A 53 -11.90 -3.39 0.75
N SER A 54 -12.70 -4.37 0.35
CA SER A 54 -12.48 -5.21 -0.84
C SER A 54 -12.35 -4.42 -2.16
N GLU A 55 -12.96 -3.24 -2.23
CA GLU A 55 -12.95 -2.41 -3.44
C GLU A 55 -11.65 -1.62 -3.64
N ALA A 56 -10.87 -1.44 -2.58
CA ALA A 56 -9.62 -0.67 -2.64
C ALA A 56 -8.56 -1.38 -3.51
N LEU A 57 -7.83 -0.61 -4.32
CA LEU A 57 -6.74 -1.14 -5.16
C LEU A 57 -5.65 -1.82 -4.35
N THR A 58 -5.30 -1.26 -3.20
CA THR A 58 -4.33 -1.88 -2.27
C THR A 58 -4.83 -3.22 -1.76
N ARG A 59 -6.12 -3.35 -1.45
CA ARG A 59 -6.68 -4.64 -1.03
C ARG A 59 -6.62 -5.68 -2.17
N LYS A 60 -6.94 -5.30 -3.40
CA LYS A 60 -6.83 -6.16 -4.58
C LYS A 60 -5.38 -6.60 -4.82
N PHE A 61 -4.44 -5.69 -4.66
CA PHE A 61 -3.01 -5.99 -4.72
C PHE A 61 -2.58 -7.03 -3.67
N LEU A 62 -3.01 -6.86 -2.42
CA LEU A 62 -2.71 -7.82 -1.34
C LEU A 62 -3.39 -9.18 -1.56
N ASN A 63 -4.63 -9.18 -2.04
CA ASN A 63 -5.30 -10.44 -2.40
C ASN A 63 -4.51 -11.24 -3.45
N ASN A 64 -3.99 -10.56 -4.48
CA ASN A 64 -3.16 -11.19 -5.50
C ASN A 64 -1.82 -11.68 -4.95
N TYR A 65 -1.17 -10.88 -4.11
CA TYR A 65 0.08 -11.27 -3.46
C TYR A 65 -0.07 -12.54 -2.62
N PHE A 66 -1.11 -12.64 -1.81
CA PHE A 66 -1.40 -13.86 -1.05
C PHE A 66 -1.75 -15.04 -1.97
N ALA A 67 -2.57 -14.82 -3.00
CA ALA A 67 -2.94 -15.86 -3.97
C ALA A 67 -1.75 -16.41 -4.75
N ASP A 68 -0.79 -15.57 -5.11
CA ASP A 68 0.47 -15.97 -5.77
C ASP A 68 1.31 -16.93 -4.90
N HIS A 69 1.10 -16.92 -3.59
CA HIS A 69 1.74 -17.82 -2.64
C HIS A 69 0.80 -18.94 -2.12
N GLY A 70 -0.32 -19.17 -2.81
CA GLY A 70 -1.27 -20.24 -2.50
C GLY A 70 -2.13 -19.98 -1.26
N LEU A 71 -2.24 -18.73 -0.81
CA LEU A 71 -2.98 -18.32 0.37
C LEU A 71 -4.16 -17.41 0.04
N GLN A 72 -5.14 -17.37 0.92
CA GLN A 72 -6.25 -16.42 0.85
C GLN A 72 -6.05 -15.31 1.88
N PHE A 73 -6.15 -14.06 1.46
CA PHE A 73 -6.08 -12.91 2.36
C PHE A 73 -7.46 -12.60 2.95
N LEU A 74 -7.62 -12.86 4.24
CA LEU A 74 -8.87 -12.67 4.99
C LEU A 74 -8.61 -11.73 6.17
N PRO A 75 -8.75 -10.40 6.00
CA PRO A 75 -8.59 -9.48 7.11
C PRO A 75 -9.72 -9.60 8.12
N ASP A 76 -9.36 -9.48 9.39
CA ASP A 76 -10.30 -9.46 10.53
C ASP A 76 -10.95 -8.10 10.71
N MET A 77 -10.25 -7.03 10.27
CA MET A 77 -10.73 -5.66 10.31
C MET A 77 -10.56 -4.99 8.95
N GLU A 78 -11.63 -4.39 8.46
CA GLU A 78 -11.61 -3.59 7.24
C GLU A 78 -11.81 -2.12 7.54
N LEU A 79 -10.95 -1.27 6.99
CA LEU A 79 -10.95 0.18 7.17
C LEU A 79 -11.15 0.88 5.82
N ALA A 80 -11.72 2.08 5.86
CA ALA A 80 -12.05 2.81 4.64
C ALA A 80 -10.83 3.42 3.95
N THR A 81 -9.82 3.86 4.72
CA THR A 81 -8.65 4.60 4.21
C THR A 81 -7.35 4.13 4.85
N THR A 82 -6.25 4.27 4.11
CA THR A 82 -4.91 3.81 4.53
C THR A 82 -4.41 4.49 5.80
N ASP A 83 -4.75 5.76 6.01
CA ASP A 83 -4.35 6.52 7.20
C ASP A 83 -4.95 5.98 8.50
N LEU A 84 -6.01 5.18 8.44
CA LEU A 84 -6.59 4.52 9.60
C LEU A 84 -5.86 3.22 10.00
N ILE A 85 -5.09 2.61 9.09
CA ILE A 85 -4.40 1.35 9.37
C ILE A 85 -3.31 1.55 10.42
N LEU A 86 -2.48 2.57 10.27
CA LEU A 86 -1.36 2.84 11.16
C LEU A 86 -1.79 3.04 12.64
N PRO A 87 -2.77 3.89 12.98
CA PRO A 87 -3.27 4.00 14.36
C PRO A 87 -3.91 2.69 14.86
N ALA A 88 -4.61 1.92 14.02
CA ALA A 88 -5.18 0.65 14.41
C ALA A 88 -4.09 -0.38 14.79
N VAL A 89 -3.01 -0.47 14.01
CA VAL A 89 -1.84 -1.30 14.33
C VAL A 89 -1.14 -0.81 15.60
N ARG A 90 -0.91 0.49 15.73
CA ARG A 90 -0.32 1.10 16.93
C ARG A 90 -1.09 0.75 18.20
N HIS A 91 -2.41 0.69 18.12
CA HIS A 91 -3.28 0.28 19.23
C HIS A 91 -3.47 -1.23 19.36
N ASN A 92 -2.64 -2.04 18.68
CA ASN A 92 -2.61 -3.50 18.80
C ASN A 92 -3.88 -4.23 18.36
N LEU A 93 -4.64 -3.66 17.43
CA LEU A 93 -5.85 -4.30 16.90
C LEU A 93 -5.52 -5.41 15.87
N GLY A 94 -4.28 -5.44 15.36
CA GLY A 94 -3.80 -6.44 14.42
C GLY A 94 -2.49 -5.99 13.75
N ILE A 95 -2.07 -6.74 12.75
CA ILE A 95 -0.96 -6.40 11.86
C ILE A 95 -1.51 -5.92 10.52
N GLY A 96 -0.76 -5.08 9.80
CA GLY A 96 -1.25 -4.54 8.53
C GLY A 96 -0.15 -3.96 7.66
N PHE A 97 -0.41 -3.91 6.36
CA PHE A 97 0.47 -3.28 5.39
C PHE A 97 0.15 -1.78 5.25
N VAL A 98 1.19 -0.98 5.20
CA VAL A 98 1.12 0.45 4.93
C VAL A 98 2.28 0.86 4.01
N PRO A 99 2.17 1.97 3.25
CA PRO A 99 3.33 2.54 2.57
C PRO A 99 4.45 2.81 3.58
N GLU A 100 5.68 2.44 3.24
CA GLU A 100 6.86 2.56 4.12
C GLU A 100 6.99 3.97 4.72
N GLU A 101 6.77 4.99 3.92
CA GLU A 101 6.85 6.39 4.33
C GLU A 101 5.87 6.74 5.48
N PHE A 102 4.71 6.09 5.54
CA PHE A 102 3.72 6.31 6.60
C PHE A 102 4.18 5.73 7.94
N ALA A 103 4.95 4.64 7.89
CA ALA A 103 5.42 3.97 9.09
C ALA A 103 6.66 4.61 9.72
N GLU A 104 7.42 5.41 8.98
CA GLU A 104 8.75 5.85 9.42
C GLU A 104 8.77 6.60 10.76
N GLU A 105 7.86 7.56 10.96
CA GLU A 105 7.81 8.34 12.21
C GLU A 105 7.42 7.46 13.39
N GLU A 106 6.43 6.60 13.23
CA GLU A 106 5.96 5.70 14.28
C GLU A 106 6.99 4.59 14.59
N LYS A 107 7.78 4.17 13.59
CA LYS A 107 8.93 3.25 13.78
C LYS A 107 10.03 3.93 14.60
N LYS A 108 10.36 5.19 14.29
CA LYS A 108 11.36 5.99 15.06
C LYS A 108 10.91 6.24 16.50
N ALA A 109 9.63 6.44 16.72
CA ALA A 109 9.04 6.61 18.06
C ALA A 109 8.84 5.27 18.81
N GLU A 110 9.21 4.14 18.17
CA GLU A 110 9.04 2.78 18.73
C GLU A 110 7.58 2.39 19.05
N ASN A 111 6.61 3.06 18.44
CA ASN A 111 5.19 2.76 18.60
C ASN A 111 4.76 1.54 17.75
N VAL A 112 5.44 1.33 16.64
CA VAL A 112 5.27 0.17 15.76
C VAL A 112 6.64 -0.31 15.29
N PHE A 113 6.72 -1.54 14.82
CA PHE A 113 7.91 -2.11 14.19
C PHE A 113 7.56 -2.79 12.88
N GLU A 114 8.54 -2.94 12.01
CA GLU A 114 8.41 -3.66 10.76
C GLU A 114 8.56 -5.17 10.99
N ILE A 115 7.67 -5.94 10.37
CA ILE A 115 7.70 -7.39 10.35
C ILE A 115 8.30 -7.81 9.01
N GLU A 116 9.42 -8.54 9.05
CA GLU A 116 10.05 -9.05 7.83
C GLU A 116 9.32 -10.29 7.33
N VAL A 117 8.78 -10.20 6.10
CA VAL A 117 8.09 -11.31 5.45
C VAL A 117 9.06 -12.07 4.56
N GLU A 118 9.01 -13.41 4.58
CA GLU A 118 9.88 -14.26 3.74
C GLU A 118 9.56 -14.08 2.25
N GLU A 119 8.29 -14.03 1.90
CA GLU A 119 7.81 -13.82 0.54
C GLU A 119 7.94 -12.34 0.17
N LYS A 120 8.68 -12.08 -0.90
CA LYS A 120 8.92 -10.70 -1.35
C LYS A 120 7.65 -10.04 -1.84
N LEU A 121 7.30 -8.91 -1.23
CA LEU A 121 6.21 -8.06 -1.70
C LEU A 121 6.64 -7.30 -2.96
N PRO A 122 5.84 -7.30 -4.04
CA PRO A 122 6.15 -6.53 -5.23
C PRO A 122 6.17 -5.03 -4.98
N THR A 123 7.05 -4.32 -5.68
CA THR A 123 7.06 -2.86 -5.70
C THR A 123 5.80 -2.32 -6.37
N ARG A 124 5.25 -1.24 -5.82
CA ARG A 124 4.08 -0.57 -6.35
C ARG A 124 4.43 0.74 -7.03
N ASN A 125 3.53 1.25 -7.87
CA ASN A 125 3.75 2.47 -8.65
C ASN A 125 2.65 3.48 -8.39
N ILE A 126 3.04 4.74 -8.22
CA ILE A 126 2.13 5.87 -8.34
C ILE A 126 2.14 6.28 -9.82
N ILE A 127 0.97 6.36 -10.42
CA ILE A 127 0.78 6.65 -11.83
C ILE A 127 -0.14 7.86 -12.03
N LEU A 128 0.14 8.63 -13.07
CA LEU A 128 -0.73 9.67 -13.58
C LEU A 128 -1.50 9.10 -14.78
N ILE A 129 -2.81 9.23 -14.77
CA ILE A 129 -3.69 8.81 -15.85
C ILE A 129 -4.33 10.05 -16.48
N TYR A 130 -4.33 10.10 -17.81
CA TYR A 130 -4.89 11.23 -18.57
C TYR A 130 -5.49 10.74 -19.88
N ASP A 131 -6.52 11.45 -20.33
CA ASP A 131 -7.17 11.24 -21.63
C ASP A 131 -6.43 11.99 -22.72
N THR A 132 -6.23 11.37 -23.88
CA THR A 132 -5.57 11.97 -25.04
C THR A 132 -6.53 12.48 -26.10
N GLU A 133 -7.80 12.09 -26.05
CA GLU A 133 -8.81 12.47 -27.05
C GLU A 133 -9.58 13.74 -26.65
N TYR A 134 -9.71 14.01 -25.34
CA TYR A 134 -10.39 15.20 -24.85
C TYR A 134 -9.43 16.35 -24.54
N PRO A 135 -9.80 17.60 -24.88
CA PRO A 135 -9.02 18.78 -24.51
C PRO A 135 -8.84 18.83 -23.00
N GLN A 136 -7.58 18.94 -22.58
CA GLN A 136 -7.27 19.11 -21.17
C GLN A 136 -7.52 20.54 -20.71
N SER A 137 -8.11 20.70 -19.52
CA SER A 137 -8.22 22.00 -18.87
C SER A 137 -6.83 22.60 -18.57
N ILE A 138 -6.76 23.92 -18.41
CA ILE A 138 -5.53 24.62 -18.01
C ILE A 138 -5.01 24.04 -16.69
N ALA A 139 -5.89 23.84 -15.71
CA ALA A 139 -5.53 23.26 -14.42
C ALA A 139 -4.92 21.84 -14.56
N SER A 140 -5.48 21.00 -15.43
CA SER A 140 -4.92 19.66 -15.70
C SER A 140 -3.52 19.72 -16.31
N LYS A 141 -3.28 20.65 -17.24
CA LYS A 141 -1.96 20.85 -17.85
C LYS A 141 -0.93 21.35 -16.84
N GLU A 142 -1.28 22.33 -16.02
CA GLU A 142 -0.39 22.87 -14.98
C GLU A 142 -0.09 21.81 -13.90
N PHE A 143 -1.07 21.02 -13.50
CA PHE A 143 -0.86 19.88 -12.58
C PHE A 143 0.12 18.86 -13.15
N GLN A 144 0.00 18.50 -14.43
CA GLN A 144 0.93 17.57 -15.07
C GLN A 144 2.36 18.15 -15.16
N LYS A 145 2.50 19.45 -15.44
CA LYS A 145 3.81 20.14 -15.42
C LYS A 145 4.42 20.11 -14.02
N PHE A 146 3.62 20.44 -13.00
CA PHE A 146 4.05 20.40 -11.60
C PHE A 146 4.56 19.02 -11.22
N LEU A 147 3.80 17.96 -11.48
CA LEU A 147 4.22 16.57 -11.20
C LEU A 147 5.49 16.18 -11.98
N SER A 148 5.66 16.70 -13.19
CA SER A 148 6.85 16.41 -14.01
C SER A 148 8.10 17.14 -13.51
N SER A 149 7.95 18.28 -12.84
CA SER A 149 9.05 19.07 -12.26
C SER A 149 9.53 18.53 -10.92
N GLN A 150 8.73 17.70 -10.22
CA GLN A 150 9.07 17.06 -8.94
C GLN A 150 9.96 15.80 -9.12
N LYS A 151 10.44 15.52 -10.34
CA LYS A 151 11.42 14.46 -10.58
C LYS A 151 12.80 14.89 -10.07
N ASN A 152 13.06 14.60 -8.83
CA ASN A 152 14.42 14.42 -8.28
C ASN A 152 14.46 13.16 -7.45
#